data_a5bffd601860251e4d42dfd6972a5529
#
_entry.id   a5bffd601860251e4d42dfd6972a5529
#
_cell.length_a   1.000
_cell.length_b   1.000
_cell.length_c   1.000
_cell.angle_alpha   90.00
_cell.angle_beta   90.00
_cell.angle_gamma   90.00
#
_symmetry.space_group_name_H-M   'P 1'
#
loop_
_entity.id
_entity.type
_entity.pdbx_description
1 polymer ?
#
loop_
_entity_poly.entity_id
_entity_poly.type
_entity_poly.pdbx_seq_one_letter_code
_entity_poly.pdbx_strand_id
1 'polypeptide(L)'
;HKSWGGGWLMVFLVVTAVGIASHPLITKVLADRAPVTELKVDETVSWLEQHSGFGNRLAAAALLRTHEDITYDDAYYNISFPMGDIPSDKGVCTDLVIRSYRALDTDLQKLVH
;
A
#
# COMPACT_ATOMS: atom_id res chain seq x y z
N HIS A 1 -49.83 5.88 37.72
CA HIS A 1 -48.78 4.99 37.12
C HIS A 1 -48.27 5.59 35.82
N LYS A 2 -47.07 6.18 35.87
CA LYS A 2 -46.36 6.59 34.66
C LYS A 2 -45.68 5.38 34.06
N SER A 3 -46.11 4.94 32.86
CA SER A 3 -45.47 3.90 32.11
C SER A 3 -44.18 4.43 31.47
N TRP A 4 -43.04 4.23 32.11
CA TRP A 4 -41.72 4.61 31.63
C TRP A 4 -41.09 3.55 30.66
N GLY A 5 -41.85 2.49 30.32
CA GLY A 5 -41.32 1.38 29.54
C GLY A 5 -41.35 1.54 28.06
N GLY A 6 -42.16 2.42 27.47
CA GLY A 6 -42.33 2.53 26.03
C GLY A 6 -41.24 3.32 25.28
N GLY A 7 -40.67 4.33 25.94
CA GLY A 7 -39.67 5.19 25.30
C GLY A 7 -38.30 4.49 25.09
N TRP A 8 -37.90 3.64 26.01
CA TRP A 8 -36.65 2.88 25.90
C TRP A 8 -36.69 1.82 24.79
N LEU A 9 -37.82 1.17 24.58
CA LEU A 9 -38.01 0.22 23.48
C LEU A 9 -37.92 0.90 22.13
N MET A 10 -38.48 2.10 21.98
CA MET A 10 -38.35 2.89 20.76
C MET A 10 -36.90 3.32 20.48
N VAL A 11 -36.18 3.76 21.52
CA VAL A 11 -34.76 4.13 21.38
C VAL A 11 -33.91 2.91 21.00
N PHE A 12 -34.14 1.74 21.59
CA PHE A 12 -33.47 0.52 21.24
C PHE A 12 -33.75 0.10 19.77
N LEU A 13 -35.01 0.20 19.32
CA LEU A 13 -35.37 -0.13 17.94
C LEU A 13 -34.74 0.83 16.92
N VAL A 14 -34.67 2.10 17.23
CA VAL A 14 -34.02 3.08 16.33
C VAL A 14 -32.51 2.86 16.29
N VAL A 15 -31.85 2.61 17.42
CA VAL A 15 -30.41 2.35 17.46
C VAL A 15 -30.04 1.06 16.73
N THR A 16 -30.83 0.00 16.88
CA THR A 16 -30.60 -1.27 16.14
C THR A 16 -30.87 -1.12 14.66
N ALA A 17 -31.91 -0.39 14.26
CA ALA A 17 -32.22 -0.13 12.84
C ALA A 17 -31.12 0.70 12.15
N VAL A 18 -30.59 1.74 12.83
CA VAL A 18 -29.46 2.53 12.32
C VAL A 18 -28.19 1.69 12.25
N GLY A 19 -27.92 0.85 13.26
CA GLY A 19 -26.78 -0.08 13.27
C GLY A 19 -26.81 -1.06 12.09
N ILE A 20 -27.97 -1.64 11.80
CA ILE A 20 -28.15 -2.58 10.69
C ILE A 20 -28.04 -1.87 9.33
N ALA A 21 -28.62 -0.67 9.20
CA ALA A 21 -28.57 0.12 7.96
C ALA A 21 -27.15 0.64 7.64
N SER A 22 -26.34 0.93 8.67
CA SER A 22 -24.97 1.43 8.48
C SER A 22 -23.94 0.29 8.26
N HIS A 23 -24.28 -0.94 8.62
CA HIS A 23 -23.36 -2.08 8.50
C HIS A 23 -22.78 -2.28 7.07
N PRO A 24 -23.55 -2.22 5.98
CA PRO A 24 -22.99 -2.38 4.63
C PRO A 24 -22.10 -1.21 4.21
N LEU A 25 -22.35 -0.01 4.72
CA LEU A 25 -21.50 1.16 4.46
C LEU A 25 -20.15 1.05 5.18
N ILE A 26 -20.17 0.62 6.43
CA ILE A 26 -18.94 0.44 7.23
C ILE A 26 -18.09 -0.69 6.64
N THR A 27 -18.68 -1.81 6.25
CA THR A 27 -17.95 -2.92 5.62
C THR A 27 -17.36 -2.52 4.28
N LYS A 28 -18.05 -1.71 3.48
CA LYS A 28 -17.54 -1.21 2.21
C LYS A 28 -16.35 -0.26 2.40
N VAL A 29 -16.44 0.68 3.34
CA VAL A 29 -15.34 1.62 3.67
C VAL A 29 -14.12 0.88 4.23
N LEU A 30 -14.33 -0.16 5.04
CA LEU A 30 -13.24 -0.99 5.55
C LEU A 30 -12.61 -1.87 4.46
N ALA A 31 -13.40 -2.39 3.53
CA ALA A 31 -12.91 -3.14 2.39
C ALA A 31 -12.06 -2.29 1.44
N ASP A 32 -12.45 -1.02 1.22
CA ASP A 32 -11.66 -0.07 0.43
C ASP A 32 -10.32 0.30 1.10
N ARG A 33 -10.18 0.05 2.40
CA ARG A 33 -8.93 0.25 3.17
C ARG A 33 -8.18 -1.05 3.44
N ALA A 34 -8.66 -2.17 2.92
CA ALA A 34 -7.94 -3.44 3.05
C ALA A 34 -6.54 -3.32 2.43
N PRO A 35 -5.52 -3.92 3.06
CA PRO A 35 -4.18 -3.94 2.47
C PRO A 35 -4.24 -4.56 1.08
N VAL A 36 -3.44 -4.01 0.18
CA VAL A 36 -3.32 -4.54 -1.18
C VAL A 36 -2.84 -5.97 -1.08
N THR A 37 -3.62 -6.92 -1.57
CA THR A 37 -3.27 -8.34 -1.56
C THR A 37 -2.27 -8.62 -2.70
N GLU A 38 -1.41 -9.63 -2.53
CA GLU A 38 -0.44 -10.06 -3.56
C GLU A 38 -1.11 -10.27 -4.92
N LEU A 39 -2.27 -10.94 -4.94
CA LEU A 39 -3.03 -11.16 -6.17
C LEU A 39 -3.39 -9.85 -6.89
N LYS A 40 -3.73 -8.81 -6.15
CA LYS A 40 -4.06 -7.50 -6.72
C LYS A 40 -2.80 -6.76 -7.23
N VAL A 41 -1.66 -6.98 -6.59
CA VAL A 41 -0.37 -6.47 -7.07
C VAL A 41 -0.02 -7.10 -8.41
N ASP A 42 -0.07 -8.42 -8.52
CA ASP A 42 0.26 -9.15 -9.75
C ASP A 42 -0.64 -8.76 -10.92
N GLU A 43 -1.94 -8.60 -10.68
CA GLU A 43 -2.89 -8.13 -11.69
C GLU A 43 -2.54 -6.70 -12.15
N THR A 44 -2.22 -5.82 -11.22
CA THR A 44 -1.83 -4.44 -11.53
C THR A 44 -0.51 -4.38 -12.27
N VAL A 45 0.49 -5.17 -11.88
CA VAL A 45 1.77 -5.28 -12.58
C VAL A 45 1.57 -5.75 -14.02
N SER A 46 0.80 -6.80 -14.21
CA SER A 46 0.49 -7.33 -15.55
C SER A 46 -0.20 -6.29 -16.43
N TRP A 47 -1.10 -5.51 -15.86
CA TRP A 47 -1.74 -4.41 -16.59
C TRP A 47 -0.74 -3.31 -16.97
N LEU A 48 0.12 -2.91 -16.05
CA LEU A 48 1.15 -1.87 -16.28
C LEU A 48 2.17 -2.30 -17.36
N GLU A 49 2.58 -3.55 -17.36
CA GLU A 49 3.54 -4.10 -18.33
C GLU A 49 2.96 -4.16 -19.76
N GLN A 50 1.64 -4.35 -19.90
CA GLN A 50 0.95 -4.33 -21.18
C GLN A 50 0.83 -2.91 -21.77
N HIS A 51 0.99 -1.87 -20.96
CA HIS A 51 0.89 -0.48 -21.38
C HIS A 51 2.29 0.12 -21.52
N SER A 52 2.63 0.55 -22.73
CA SER A 52 3.92 1.16 -23.02
C SER A 52 4.13 2.47 -22.28
N GLY A 53 5.36 2.71 -21.84
CA GLY A 53 5.77 3.96 -21.18
C GLY A 53 6.71 3.73 -20.02
N PHE A 54 7.66 4.63 -19.85
CA PHE A 54 8.63 4.55 -18.76
C PHE A 54 7.97 4.55 -17.38
N GLY A 55 6.97 5.43 -17.19
CA GLY A 55 6.25 5.54 -15.93
C GLY A 55 5.52 4.24 -15.53
N ASN A 56 4.90 3.55 -16.50
CA ASN A 56 4.23 2.28 -16.24
C ASN A 56 5.22 1.19 -15.84
N ARG A 57 6.37 1.10 -16.53
CA ARG A 57 7.43 0.16 -16.18
C ARG A 57 8.04 0.46 -14.81
N LEU A 58 8.24 1.73 -14.47
CA LEU A 58 8.74 2.14 -13.17
C LEU A 58 7.73 1.80 -12.05
N ALA A 59 6.45 2.03 -12.29
CA ALA A 59 5.39 1.66 -11.34
C ALA A 59 5.32 0.13 -11.13
N ALA A 60 5.43 -0.65 -12.22
CA ALA A 60 5.48 -2.12 -12.13
C ALA A 60 6.70 -2.58 -11.32
N ALA A 61 7.89 -2.02 -11.59
CA ALA A 61 9.11 -2.33 -10.85
C ALA A 61 9.00 -2.00 -9.35
N ALA A 62 8.36 -0.88 -9.01
CA ALA A 62 8.12 -0.50 -7.62
C ALA A 62 7.11 -1.43 -6.92
N LEU A 63 6.04 -1.84 -7.61
CA LEU A 63 5.04 -2.76 -7.08
C LEU A 63 5.61 -4.16 -6.84
N LEU A 64 6.46 -4.67 -7.73
CA LEU A 64 7.12 -5.97 -7.55
C LEU A 64 7.95 -6.04 -6.28
N ARG A 65 8.48 -4.91 -5.81
CA ARG A 65 9.21 -4.85 -4.55
C ARG A 65 8.34 -5.07 -3.30
N THR A 66 7.04 -4.99 -3.41
CA THR A 66 6.12 -5.32 -2.30
C THR A 66 6.12 -6.81 -1.95
N HIS A 67 6.63 -7.66 -2.83
CA HIS A 67 6.81 -9.09 -2.58
C HIS A 67 8.10 -9.41 -1.80
N GLU A 68 8.96 -8.41 -1.58
CA GLU A 68 10.20 -8.57 -0.83
C GLU A 68 9.98 -8.26 0.65
N ASP A 69 10.57 -9.06 1.51
CA ASP A 69 10.56 -8.83 2.95
C ASP A 69 11.67 -7.82 3.30
N ILE A 70 11.29 -6.55 3.36
CA ILE A 70 12.21 -5.43 3.61
C ILE A 70 11.92 -4.82 4.97
N THR A 71 12.93 -4.81 5.83
CA THR A 71 12.86 -4.12 7.11
C THR A 71 13.22 -2.65 6.94
N TYR A 72 12.40 -1.76 7.49
CA TYR A 72 12.72 -0.34 7.54
C TYR A 72 13.98 -0.11 8.38
N ASP A 73 14.99 0.54 7.79
CA ASP A 73 16.26 0.84 8.44
C ASP A 73 16.77 2.20 7.93
N ASP A 74 16.83 3.19 8.80
CA ASP A 74 17.29 4.56 8.50
C ASP A 74 18.76 4.78 8.85
N ALA A 75 19.51 3.70 9.12
CA ALA A 75 20.94 3.78 9.37
C ALA A 75 21.72 4.27 8.14
N TYR A 76 22.77 5.02 8.36
CA TYR A 76 23.67 5.45 7.30
C TYR A 76 24.64 4.33 6.93
N TYR A 77 24.62 3.96 5.65
CA TYR A 77 25.52 2.97 5.08
C TYR A 77 26.57 3.62 4.20
N ASN A 78 27.81 3.17 4.30
CA ASN A 78 28.85 3.54 3.36
C ASN A 78 28.71 2.65 2.12
N ILE A 79 28.13 3.22 1.05
CA ILE A 79 27.90 2.50 -0.20
C ILE A 79 28.94 2.86 -1.26
N SER A 80 29.25 1.90 -2.12
CA SER A 80 30.21 2.10 -3.22
C SER A 80 29.59 2.96 -4.35
N PHE A 81 30.44 3.48 -5.21
CA PHE A 81 30.05 4.15 -6.46
C PHE A 81 30.79 3.50 -7.63
N PRO A 82 30.14 3.27 -8.77
CA PRO A 82 28.70 3.32 -9.03
C PRO A 82 27.96 2.09 -8.51
N MET A 83 26.64 2.10 -8.60
CA MET A 83 25.77 0.95 -8.27
C MET A 83 25.82 0.51 -6.81
N GLY A 84 26.27 1.38 -5.88
CA GLY A 84 26.26 1.06 -4.46
C GLY A 84 24.83 0.86 -3.92
N ASP A 85 24.65 -0.13 -3.05
CA ASP A 85 23.40 -0.42 -2.38
C ASP A 85 23.62 -0.79 -0.92
N ILE A 86 22.59 -0.68 -0.13
CA ILE A 86 22.53 -1.18 1.25
C ILE A 86 22.10 -2.66 1.24
N PRO A 87 22.15 -3.39 2.36
CA PRO A 87 21.67 -4.78 2.41
C PRO A 87 20.29 -4.94 1.79
N SER A 88 20.07 -5.99 1.03
CA SER A 88 18.86 -6.19 0.22
C SER A 88 17.56 -6.31 1.02
N ASP A 89 17.69 -6.80 2.27
CA ASP A 89 16.60 -6.96 3.23
C ASP A 89 16.29 -5.69 4.03
N LYS A 90 16.95 -4.57 3.71
CA LYS A 90 16.81 -3.30 4.40
C LYS A 90 16.51 -2.16 3.43
N GLY A 91 15.92 -1.09 3.96
CA GLY A 91 15.71 0.12 3.17
C GLY A 91 14.75 1.12 3.78
N VAL A 92 14.75 2.29 3.14
CA VAL A 92 13.78 3.35 3.31
C VAL A 92 13.16 3.69 1.95
N CYS A 93 12.26 4.69 1.90
CA CYS A 93 11.57 5.06 0.66
C CYS A 93 12.52 5.43 -0.50
N THR A 94 13.67 6.02 -0.22
CA THR A 94 14.69 6.35 -1.23
C THR A 94 15.28 5.11 -1.89
N ASP A 95 15.49 4.03 -1.14
CA ASP A 95 16.03 2.78 -1.66
C ASP A 95 15.03 2.10 -2.59
N LEU A 96 13.74 2.18 -2.27
CA LEU A 96 12.68 1.73 -3.16
C LEU A 96 12.78 2.42 -4.54
N VAL A 97 12.93 3.74 -4.54
CA VAL A 97 13.04 4.53 -5.78
C VAL A 97 14.30 4.13 -6.55
N ILE A 98 15.46 4.13 -5.90
CA ILE A 98 16.76 3.80 -6.53
C ILE A 98 16.72 2.40 -7.15
N ARG A 99 16.22 1.41 -6.43
CA ARG A 99 16.14 0.03 -6.90
C ARG A 99 15.12 -0.15 -8.01
N SER A 100 14.01 0.60 -7.99
CA SER A 100 13.04 0.58 -9.08
C SER A 100 13.61 1.14 -10.38
N TYR A 101 14.40 2.21 -10.31
CA TYR A 101 15.12 2.73 -11.48
C TYR A 101 16.18 1.76 -11.99
N ARG A 102 16.92 1.09 -11.09
CA ARG A 102 17.91 0.06 -11.48
C ARG A 102 17.28 -1.13 -12.18
N ALA A 103 16.08 -1.52 -11.80
CA ALA A 103 15.34 -2.56 -12.52
C ALA A 103 15.05 -2.19 -13.98
N LEU A 104 15.14 -0.89 -14.32
CA LEU A 104 15.02 -0.33 -15.67
C LEU A 104 16.37 0.10 -16.26
N ASP A 105 17.46 -0.49 -15.81
CA ASP A 105 18.84 -0.20 -16.26
C ASP A 105 19.28 1.26 -16.05
N THR A 106 18.68 1.95 -15.09
CA THR A 106 18.98 3.35 -14.78
C THR A 106 19.64 3.48 -13.41
N ASP A 107 20.89 3.92 -13.36
CA ASP A 107 21.59 4.20 -12.11
C ASP A 107 21.47 5.69 -11.72
N LEU A 108 20.61 5.99 -10.73
CA LEU A 108 20.42 7.36 -10.26
C LEU A 108 21.68 7.96 -9.62
N GLN A 109 22.57 7.14 -9.04
CA GLN A 109 23.85 7.66 -8.52
C GLN A 109 24.66 8.35 -9.61
N LYS A 110 24.71 7.76 -10.81
CA LYS A 110 25.41 8.34 -11.96
C LYS A 110 24.73 9.58 -12.51
N LEU A 111 23.42 9.70 -12.37
CA LEU A 111 22.68 10.85 -12.90
C LEU A 111 22.78 12.09 -12.00
N VAL A 112 23.04 11.90 -10.70
CA VAL A 112 23.11 13.00 -9.72
C VAL A 112 24.54 13.33 -9.27
N HIS A 113 25.54 12.57 -9.70
CA HIS A 113 26.95 12.77 -9.40
C HIS A 113 27.57 13.72 -10.43
#